data_2e7daf83bac61971336a0add05ee4d65
#
_entry.id   2e7daf83bac61971336a0add05ee4d65
#
_cell.length_a   1.000
_cell.length_b   1.000
_cell.length_c   1.000
_cell.angle_alpha   90.00
_cell.angle_beta   90.00
_cell.angle_gamma   90.00
#
_symmetry.space_group_name_H-M   'P 1'
#
loop_
_entity.id
_entity.type
_entity.pdbx_description
1 polymer ?
#
loop_
_entity_poly.entity_id
_entity_poly.type
_entity_poly.pdbx_seq_one_letter_code
_entity_poly.pdbx_strand_id
1 'polypeptide(L)'
;AIGFATFENVCYLLGNDTSNIQHLLIRGFGTGTMHVVTGMVVMLGMKAVWEKLWLRLAGTLGLLTIAIVYHASFNILVSQTGVPAYIGYMFPIVTVIAVLIVKKYREKLKKYIK
;
A
#
# COMPACT_ATOMS: atom_id res chain seq x y z
N ALA A 1 5.23 -6.29 -6.49
CA ALA A 1 4.47 -5.03 -6.40
C ALA A 1 4.37 -4.35 -7.77
N ILE A 2 5.48 -3.92 -8.38
CA ILE A 2 5.48 -3.18 -9.66
C ILE A 2 4.79 -3.97 -10.79
N GLY A 3 5.15 -5.25 -10.99
CA GLY A 3 4.53 -6.08 -12.04
C GLY A 3 3.01 -6.23 -11.88
N PHE A 4 2.53 -6.36 -10.64
CA PHE A 4 1.08 -6.43 -10.38
C PHE A 4 0.41 -5.07 -10.65
N ALA A 5 1.03 -3.97 -10.25
CA ALA A 5 0.53 -2.63 -10.55
C ALA A 5 0.42 -2.38 -12.06
N THR A 6 1.44 -2.81 -12.84
CA THR A 6 1.42 -2.72 -14.30
C THR A 6 0.29 -3.55 -14.89
N PHE A 7 0.13 -4.80 -14.46
CA PHE A 7 -0.94 -5.69 -14.91
C PHE A 7 -2.32 -5.10 -14.62
N GLU A 8 -2.56 -4.61 -13.40
CA GLU A 8 -3.83 -3.97 -13.01
C GLU A 8 -4.13 -2.74 -13.87
N ASN A 9 -3.12 -1.90 -14.13
CA ASN A 9 -3.31 -0.72 -14.98
C ASN A 9 -3.61 -1.10 -16.43
N VAL A 10 -2.98 -2.15 -16.97
CA VAL A 10 -3.31 -2.66 -18.32
C VAL A 10 -4.73 -3.21 -18.36
N CYS A 11 -5.15 -4.00 -17.38
CA CYS A 11 -6.52 -4.50 -17.30
C CYS A 11 -7.54 -3.35 -17.21
N TYR A 12 -7.23 -2.32 -16.43
CA TYR A 12 -8.08 -1.13 -16.33
C TYR A 12 -8.23 -0.41 -17.67
N LEU A 13 -7.11 -0.22 -18.39
CA LEU A 13 -7.09 0.41 -19.72
C LEU A 13 -7.94 -0.35 -20.75
N LEU A 14 -7.85 -1.68 -20.72
CA LEU A 14 -8.61 -2.52 -21.64
C LEU A 14 -10.12 -2.57 -21.32
N GLY A 15 -10.48 -2.36 -20.06
CA GLY A 15 -11.88 -2.39 -19.60
C GLY A 15 -12.61 -1.06 -19.61
N ASN A 16 -11.90 0.05 -19.81
CA ASN A 16 -12.48 1.39 -19.77
C ASN A 16 -12.03 2.22 -20.97
N ASP A 17 -12.98 2.89 -21.62
CA ASP A 17 -12.67 3.85 -22.70
C ASP A 17 -12.10 5.14 -22.08
N THR A 18 -10.79 5.15 -21.91
CA THR A 18 -10.06 6.24 -21.24
C THR A 18 -9.37 7.12 -22.28
N SER A 19 -10.08 8.13 -22.75
CA SER A 19 -9.52 9.16 -23.64
C SER A 19 -8.66 10.21 -22.89
N ASN A 20 -8.67 10.20 -21.54
CA ASN A 20 -7.99 11.21 -20.73
C ASN A 20 -6.64 10.72 -20.20
N ILE A 21 -5.55 11.10 -20.87
CA ILE A 21 -4.17 10.77 -20.51
C ILE A 21 -3.83 11.23 -19.07
N GLN A 22 -4.33 12.38 -18.64
CA GLN A 22 -4.07 12.90 -17.30
C GLN A 22 -4.62 11.96 -16.23
N HIS A 23 -5.85 11.47 -16.43
CA HIS A 23 -6.45 10.48 -15.52
C HIS A 23 -5.64 9.19 -15.48
N LEU A 24 -5.16 8.72 -16.62
CA LEU A 24 -4.30 7.52 -16.72
C LEU A 24 -2.99 7.68 -15.96
N LEU A 25 -2.33 8.82 -16.09
CA LEU A 25 -1.08 9.09 -15.38
C LEU A 25 -1.30 9.16 -13.86
N ILE A 26 -2.31 9.91 -13.40
CA ILE A 26 -2.64 10.03 -11.97
C ILE A 26 -2.97 8.65 -11.39
N ARG A 27 -3.80 7.87 -12.09
CA ARG A 27 -4.15 6.52 -11.66
C ARG A 27 -2.94 5.60 -11.65
N GLY A 28 -2.12 5.62 -12.71
CA GLY A 28 -0.91 4.79 -12.80
C GLY A 28 0.08 5.06 -11.67
N PHE A 29 0.33 6.32 -11.37
CA PHE A 29 1.16 6.73 -10.24
C PHE A 29 0.54 6.35 -8.90
N GLY A 30 -0.74 6.63 -8.68
CA GLY A 30 -1.45 6.33 -7.44
C GLY A 30 -1.47 4.82 -7.15
N THR A 31 -1.90 4.02 -8.12
CA THR A 31 -1.94 2.55 -8.01
C THR A 31 -0.54 1.96 -7.85
N GLY A 32 0.44 2.43 -8.63
CA GLY A 32 1.82 1.97 -8.53
C GLY A 32 2.42 2.26 -7.15
N THR A 33 2.24 3.47 -6.64
CA THR A 33 2.69 3.87 -5.30
C THR A 33 2.02 3.03 -4.22
N MET A 34 0.70 2.82 -4.31
CA MET A 34 -0.05 1.99 -3.36
C MET A 34 0.51 0.56 -3.29
N HIS A 35 0.76 -0.09 -4.42
CA HIS A 35 1.33 -1.44 -4.44
C HIS A 35 2.75 -1.51 -3.85
N VAL A 36 3.59 -0.52 -4.12
CA VAL A 36 4.94 -0.45 -3.55
C VAL A 36 4.86 -0.27 -2.03
N VAL A 37 4.04 0.65 -1.55
CA VAL A 37 3.87 0.91 -0.11
C VAL A 37 3.31 -0.32 0.61
N THR A 38 2.25 -0.94 0.07
CA THR A 38 1.67 -2.16 0.63
C THR A 38 2.71 -3.29 0.69
N GLY A 39 3.47 -3.50 -0.38
CA GLY A 39 4.54 -4.50 -0.43
C GLY A 39 5.64 -4.24 0.61
N MET A 40 6.02 -2.97 0.82
CA MET A 40 6.97 -2.60 1.87
C MET A 40 6.44 -2.89 3.29
N VAL A 41 5.19 -2.55 3.57
CA VAL A 41 4.56 -2.82 4.87
C VAL A 41 4.49 -4.31 5.15
N VAL A 42 4.07 -5.11 4.17
CA VAL A 42 4.03 -6.58 4.28
C VAL A 42 5.44 -7.14 4.52
N MET A 43 6.43 -6.71 3.76
CA MET A 43 7.83 -7.16 3.92
C MET A 43 8.38 -6.84 5.31
N LEU A 44 8.16 -5.62 5.80
CA LEU A 44 8.61 -5.21 7.14
C LEU A 44 7.89 -5.99 8.24
N GLY A 45 6.59 -6.21 8.08
CA GLY A 45 5.79 -7.04 8.99
C GLY A 45 6.23 -8.49 8.99
N MET A 46 6.47 -9.09 7.82
CA MET A 46 7.00 -10.45 7.69
C MET A 46 8.34 -10.62 8.41
N LYS A 47 9.26 -9.66 8.25
CA LYS A 47 10.53 -9.68 8.96
C LYS A 47 10.35 -9.69 10.48
N ALA A 48 9.35 -8.99 11.00
CA ALA A 48 9.07 -8.92 12.43
C ALA A 48 8.49 -10.22 13.01
N VAL A 49 7.75 -11.02 12.22
CA VAL A 49 7.06 -12.25 12.67
C VAL A 49 7.81 -13.53 12.29
N TRP A 50 8.99 -13.42 11.67
CA TRP A 50 9.69 -14.58 11.07
C TRP A 50 10.32 -15.54 12.08
N GLU A 51 10.59 -15.11 13.31
CA GLU A 51 11.38 -15.85 14.26
C GLU A 51 10.66 -17.10 14.84
N LYS A 52 9.31 -17.08 14.98
CA LYS A 52 8.53 -18.17 15.53
C LYS A 52 7.55 -18.71 14.49
N LEU A 53 7.48 -20.06 14.35
CA LEU A 53 6.67 -20.70 13.32
C LEU A 53 5.20 -20.29 13.39
N TRP A 54 4.61 -20.28 14.59
CA TRP A 54 3.22 -19.90 14.77
C TRP A 54 2.97 -18.40 14.44
N LEU A 55 3.88 -17.51 14.83
CA LEU A 55 3.83 -16.09 14.47
C LEU A 55 4.02 -15.90 12.97
N ARG A 56 4.82 -16.73 12.33
CA ARG A 56 5.01 -16.72 10.87
C ARG A 56 3.71 -17.03 10.15
N LEU A 57 2.97 -18.06 10.56
CA LEU A 57 1.68 -18.42 9.97
C LEU A 57 0.60 -17.39 10.24
N ALA A 58 0.32 -17.12 11.51
CA ALA A 58 -0.72 -16.16 11.91
C ALA A 58 -0.41 -14.72 11.44
N GLY A 59 0.86 -14.30 11.55
CA GLY A 59 1.31 -12.98 11.12
C GLY A 59 1.26 -12.80 9.61
N THR A 60 1.59 -13.85 8.83
CA THR A 60 1.48 -13.81 7.36
C THR A 60 0.02 -13.65 6.94
N LEU A 61 -0.89 -14.43 7.51
CA LEU A 61 -2.32 -14.31 7.22
C LEU A 61 -2.86 -12.93 7.61
N GLY A 62 -2.48 -12.42 8.78
CA GLY A 62 -2.87 -11.08 9.23
C GLY A 62 -2.35 -9.98 8.31
N LEU A 63 -1.07 -10.03 7.92
CA LEU A 63 -0.47 -9.06 7.00
C LEU A 63 -1.11 -9.11 5.60
N LEU A 64 -1.41 -10.32 5.11
CA LEU A 64 -2.10 -10.48 3.83
C LEU A 64 -3.51 -9.90 3.89
N THR A 65 -4.25 -10.15 4.96
CA THR A 65 -5.58 -9.58 5.17
C THR A 65 -5.54 -8.05 5.20
N ILE A 66 -4.60 -7.48 5.94
CA ILE A 66 -4.41 -6.02 5.99
C ILE A 66 -4.08 -5.46 4.59
N ALA A 67 -3.21 -6.14 3.85
CA ALA A 67 -2.84 -5.73 2.50
C ALA A 67 -4.05 -5.75 1.55
N ILE A 68 -4.89 -6.80 1.62
CA ILE A 68 -6.11 -6.92 0.80
C ILE A 68 -7.11 -5.80 1.16
N VAL A 69 -7.36 -5.58 2.45
CA VAL A 69 -8.30 -4.53 2.90
C VAL A 69 -7.79 -3.15 2.50
N TYR A 70 -6.50 -2.89 2.68
CA TYR A 70 -5.88 -1.63 2.27
C TYR A 70 -6.01 -1.38 0.77
N HIS A 71 -5.72 -2.40 -0.05
CA HIS A 71 -5.85 -2.34 -1.50
C HIS A 71 -7.30 -2.11 -1.94
N ALA A 72 -8.25 -2.86 -1.37
CA ALA A 72 -9.67 -2.71 -1.67
C ALA A 72 -10.18 -1.31 -1.30
N SER A 73 -9.80 -0.78 -0.12
CA SER A 73 -10.16 0.57 0.32
C SER A 73 -9.62 1.64 -0.62
N PHE A 74 -8.35 1.51 -1.05
CA PHE A 74 -7.76 2.40 -2.05
C PHE A 74 -8.59 2.37 -3.35
N ASN A 75 -8.85 1.19 -3.90
CA ASN A 75 -9.59 1.05 -5.16
C ASN A 75 -11.01 1.62 -5.08
N ILE A 76 -11.72 1.39 -3.98
CA ILE A 76 -13.06 1.95 -3.75
C ILE A 76 -13.01 3.48 -3.73
N LEU A 77 -12.04 4.06 -3.04
CA LEU A 77 -11.92 5.51 -2.92
C LEU A 77 -11.56 6.17 -4.26
N VAL A 78 -10.58 5.63 -4.98
CA VAL A 78 -10.13 6.23 -6.26
C VAL A 78 -11.10 5.97 -7.43
N SER A 79 -12.04 5.04 -7.29
CA SER A 79 -13.12 4.83 -8.26
C SER A 79 -14.26 5.85 -8.13
N GLN A 80 -14.30 6.58 -7.01
CA GLN A 80 -15.26 7.67 -6.82
C GLN A 80 -14.80 8.96 -7.51
N THR A 81 -15.70 9.94 -7.57
CA THR A 81 -15.37 11.29 -8.07
C THR A 81 -15.28 12.29 -6.89
N GLY A 82 -14.51 13.36 -7.08
CA GLY A 82 -14.41 14.43 -6.09
C GLY A 82 -13.56 14.06 -4.86
N VAL A 83 -14.00 14.48 -3.68
CA VAL A 83 -13.24 14.38 -2.41
C VAL A 83 -12.79 12.94 -2.09
N PRO A 84 -13.61 11.88 -2.22
CA PRO A 84 -13.17 10.51 -1.93
C PRO A 84 -11.98 10.06 -2.76
N ALA A 85 -11.91 10.44 -4.04
CA ALA A 85 -10.78 10.09 -4.90
C ALA A 85 -9.47 10.73 -4.40
N TYR A 86 -9.51 12.00 -3.99
CA TYR A 86 -8.34 12.67 -3.41
C TYR A 86 -7.88 12.01 -2.11
N ILE A 87 -8.82 11.62 -1.23
CA ILE A 87 -8.52 10.86 -0.01
C ILE A 87 -7.82 9.54 -0.40
N GLY A 88 -8.34 8.81 -1.40
CA GLY A 88 -7.74 7.58 -1.89
C GLY A 88 -6.27 7.77 -2.31
N TYR A 89 -5.96 8.78 -3.12
CA TYR A 89 -4.59 9.07 -3.54
C TYR A 89 -3.68 9.52 -2.40
N MET A 90 -4.24 10.08 -1.32
CA MET A 90 -3.46 10.41 -0.11
C MET A 90 -3.10 9.17 0.74
N PHE A 91 -3.83 8.07 0.64
CA PHE A 91 -3.61 6.85 1.43
C PHE A 91 -2.16 6.36 1.45
N PRO A 92 -1.51 6.10 0.28
CA PRO A 92 -0.13 5.64 0.28
C PRO A 92 0.85 6.66 0.85
N ILE A 93 0.60 7.96 0.64
CA ILE A 93 1.46 9.03 1.16
C ILE A 93 1.41 9.05 2.70
N VAL A 94 0.20 9.04 3.28
CA VAL A 94 -0.01 9.00 4.73
C VAL A 94 0.63 7.75 5.33
N THR A 95 0.51 6.60 4.66
CA THR A 95 1.11 5.34 5.11
C THR A 95 2.64 5.42 5.15
N VAL A 96 3.28 5.99 4.11
CA VAL A 96 4.74 6.19 4.11
C VAL A 96 5.17 7.08 5.27
N ILE A 97 4.48 8.20 5.48
CA ILE A 97 4.77 9.12 6.59
C ILE A 97 4.64 8.39 7.93
N ALA A 98 3.56 7.64 8.15
CA ALA A 98 3.34 6.87 9.37
C ALA A 98 4.46 5.85 9.62
N VAL A 99 4.86 5.09 8.58
CA VAL A 99 5.97 4.12 8.67
C VAL A 99 7.29 4.80 9.04
N LEU A 100 7.60 5.95 8.43
CA LEU A 100 8.82 6.70 8.73
C LEU A 100 8.82 7.23 10.18
N ILE A 101 7.68 7.74 10.64
CA ILE A 101 7.51 8.19 12.03
C ILE A 101 7.74 7.03 13.00
N VAL A 102 7.07 5.89 12.78
CA VAL A 102 7.21 4.71 13.65
C VAL A 102 8.66 4.22 13.67
N LYS A 103 9.34 4.18 12.50
CA LYS A 103 10.75 3.80 12.41
C LYS A 103 11.63 4.73 13.25
N LYS A 104 11.44 6.04 13.09
CA LYS A 104 12.23 7.06 13.86
C LYS A 104 12.03 6.91 15.36
N TYR A 105 10.77 6.69 15.82
CA TYR A 105 10.50 6.48 17.25
C TYR A 105 11.12 5.18 17.76
N ARG A 106 11.06 4.09 17.01
CA ARG A 106 11.70 2.81 17.40
C ARG A 106 13.21 2.94 17.51
N GLU A 107 13.86 3.65 16.62
CA GLU A 107 15.31 3.90 16.68
C GLU A 107 15.67 4.74 17.90
N LYS A 108 14.85 5.76 18.22
CA LYS A 108 15.03 6.57 19.42
C LYS A 108 14.90 5.74 20.70
N LEU A 109 13.86 4.91 20.81
CA LEU A 109 13.63 4.04 21.96
C LEU A 109 14.78 3.04 22.16
N LYS A 110 15.31 2.42 21.11
CA LYS A 110 16.47 1.53 21.18
C LYS A 110 17.72 2.20 21.74
N LYS A 111 17.86 3.52 21.55
CA LYS A 111 19.00 4.29 22.09
C LYS A 111 18.88 4.54 23.60
N TYR A 112 17.64 4.55 24.15
CA TYR A 112 17.41 4.74 25.59
C TYR A 112 17.41 3.44 26.39
N ILE A 113 17.27 2.27 25.73
CA ILE A 113 17.24 0.95 26.39
C ILE A 113 18.62 0.29 26.43
N LYS A 114 19.62 0.85 25.72
CA LYS A 114 21.04 0.51 25.85
C LYS A 114 21.72 1.38 26.90
#